data_d15f3b9492b6c09d08c1682effdfdac8
#
_entry.id   d15f3b9492b6c09d08c1682effdfdac8
#
_cell.length_a   1.000
_cell.length_b   1.000
_cell.length_c   1.000
_cell.angle_alpha   90.00
_cell.angle_beta   90.00
_cell.angle_gamma   90.00
#
_symmetry.space_group_name_H-M   'P 1'
#
loop_
_entity.id
_entity.type
_entity.pdbx_description
1 polymer ?
#
loop_
_entity_poly.entity_id
_entity_poly.type
_entity_poly.pdbx_seq_one_letter_code
_entity_poly.pdbx_strand_id
1 'polypeptide(L)'
;LPAPYLLGAAYMQGVRFHIDRRALIPRSFIGDLLTGGVLPVANPRRILDLCTGSGCLAILAALAFPHATVDAVDLSTGALALARRNVAAHRLGDRISLHRGDLFAPLENRRYDLIISNPPYVDAGGMAKLPPEFKHEPRLALAAGDDGLDLVRRILSDAPRHLTKNGGLVCEIGRGRTPLEAAYPSLPFLWLDTELSEGEVFWIGRNDLAG
;
A
#
# COMPACT_ATOMS: atom_id res chain seq x y z
N LEU A 1 -22.38 -10.42 -4.08
CA LEU A 1 -21.66 -9.15 -4.06
C LEU A 1 -21.35 -8.79 -2.61
N PRO A 2 -20.09 -8.47 -2.26
CA PRO A 2 -19.72 -8.06 -0.90
C PRO A 2 -20.52 -6.87 -0.40
N ALA A 3 -20.86 -6.86 0.90
CA ALA A 3 -21.67 -5.80 1.51
C ALA A 3 -21.11 -4.37 1.27
N PRO A 4 -19.79 -4.11 1.36
CA PRO A 4 -19.25 -2.79 1.06
C PRO A 4 -19.58 -2.28 -0.34
N TYR A 5 -19.59 -3.15 -1.35
CA TYR A 5 -19.95 -2.77 -2.72
C TYR A 5 -21.47 -2.48 -2.88
N LEU A 6 -22.31 -3.15 -2.10
CA LEU A 6 -23.76 -2.87 -2.07
C LEU A 6 -24.05 -1.53 -1.39
N LEU A 7 -23.33 -1.24 -0.31
CA LEU A 7 -23.49 -0.02 0.47
C LEU A 7 -22.76 1.19 -0.14
N GLY A 8 -21.83 0.96 -1.09
CA GLY A 8 -20.97 1.99 -1.65
C GLY A 8 -20.01 2.61 -0.62
N ALA A 9 -19.78 1.92 0.49
CA ALA A 9 -18.96 2.42 1.60
C ALA A 9 -18.23 1.29 2.33
N ALA A 10 -17.01 1.59 2.78
CA ALA A 10 -16.22 0.77 3.70
C ALA A 10 -15.63 1.67 4.80
N TYR A 11 -15.24 1.05 5.90
CA TYR A 11 -14.58 1.72 7.02
C TYR A 11 -13.22 1.07 7.27
N MET A 12 -12.20 1.89 7.50
CA MET A 12 -10.88 1.46 7.93
C MET A 12 -10.36 2.44 8.98
N GLN A 13 -9.96 1.97 10.15
CA GLN A 13 -9.54 2.80 11.28
C GLN A 13 -10.55 3.92 11.66
N GLY A 14 -11.84 3.59 11.62
CA GLY A 14 -12.92 4.54 11.90
C GLY A 14 -13.19 5.58 10.80
N VAL A 15 -12.40 5.58 9.73
CA VAL A 15 -12.54 6.50 8.60
C VAL A 15 -13.42 5.87 7.52
N ARG A 16 -14.42 6.61 7.04
CA ARG A 16 -15.33 6.16 5.98
C ARG A 16 -14.77 6.44 4.60
N PHE A 17 -14.82 5.44 3.72
CA PHE A 17 -14.40 5.54 2.31
C PHE A 17 -15.54 5.17 1.38
N HIS A 18 -15.66 5.88 0.28
CA HIS A 18 -16.46 5.43 -0.86
C HIS A 18 -15.76 4.25 -1.51
N ILE A 19 -16.52 3.21 -1.82
CA ILE A 19 -15.97 1.98 -2.43
C ILE A 19 -16.96 1.42 -3.47
N ASP A 20 -16.41 0.89 -4.54
CA ASP A 20 -17.13 0.11 -5.55
C ASP A 20 -16.16 -0.87 -6.24
N ARG A 21 -16.65 -1.60 -7.25
CA ARG A 21 -15.87 -2.65 -7.95
C ARG A 21 -14.60 -2.18 -8.68
N ARG A 22 -14.29 -0.89 -8.68
CA ARG A 22 -13.08 -0.34 -9.31
C ARG A 22 -11.83 -0.48 -8.46
N ALA A 23 -11.98 -0.73 -7.16
CA ALA A 23 -10.86 -0.91 -6.24
C ALA A 23 -11.14 -2.02 -5.22
N LEU A 24 -10.05 -2.52 -4.61
CA LEU A 24 -10.10 -3.47 -3.51
C LEU A 24 -10.85 -2.88 -2.32
N ILE A 25 -11.60 -3.72 -1.60
CA ILE A 25 -12.19 -3.32 -0.31
C ILE A 25 -11.06 -3.06 0.68
N PRO A 26 -11.03 -1.89 1.35
CA PRO A 26 -9.97 -1.53 2.30
C PRO A 26 -9.88 -2.51 3.48
N ARG A 27 -8.72 -3.15 3.65
CA ARG A 27 -8.45 -4.12 4.72
C ARG A 27 -6.97 -4.29 5.05
N SER A 28 -6.13 -3.30 4.71
CA SER A 28 -4.70 -3.37 4.94
C SER A 28 -4.35 -3.16 6.42
N PHE A 29 -3.47 -4.01 6.94
CA PHE A 29 -2.89 -3.88 8.29
C PHE A 29 -1.96 -2.68 8.44
N ILE A 30 -1.48 -2.09 7.33
CA ILE A 30 -0.73 -0.83 7.37
C ILE A 30 -1.57 0.29 7.98
N GLY A 31 -2.90 0.25 7.83
CA GLY A 31 -3.81 1.19 8.48
C GLY A 31 -3.67 1.20 10.01
N ASP A 32 -3.58 0.02 10.63
CA ASP A 32 -3.38 -0.14 12.08
C ASP A 32 -2.02 0.45 12.51
N LEU A 33 -0.97 0.21 11.73
CA LEU A 33 0.37 0.71 12.01
C LEU A 33 0.47 2.23 11.90
N LEU A 34 -0.21 2.84 10.92
CA LEU A 34 -0.28 4.29 10.74
C LEU A 34 -0.98 4.96 11.92
N THR A 35 -2.14 4.45 12.32
CA THR A 35 -2.93 5.03 13.41
C THR A 35 -2.33 4.74 14.79
N GLY A 36 -1.66 3.60 14.96
CA GLY A 36 -0.97 3.20 16.18
C GLY A 36 0.34 3.95 16.45
N GLY A 37 0.87 4.67 15.46
CA GLY A 37 2.12 5.43 15.60
C GLY A 37 3.37 4.57 15.84
N VAL A 38 3.36 3.31 15.38
CA VAL A 38 4.43 2.33 15.64
C VAL A 38 5.44 2.20 14.50
N LEU A 39 5.31 3.01 13.44
CA LEU A 39 6.24 2.95 12.32
C LEU A 39 7.63 3.49 12.70
N PRO A 40 8.73 2.84 12.24
CA PRO A 40 10.11 3.25 12.53
C PRO A 40 10.54 4.51 11.74
N VAL A 41 9.67 5.50 11.64
CA VAL A 41 9.93 6.78 10.99
C VAL A 41 9.32 7.91 11.81
N ALA A 42 10.13 8.91 12.12
CA ALA A 42 9.67 10.06 12.89
C ALA A 42 9.28 11.22 11.95
N ASN A 43 8.03 11.68 12.07
CA ASN A 43 7.52 12.87 11.38
C ASN A 43 7.83 12.95 9.87
N PRO A 44 7.47 11.95 9.06
CA PRO A 44 7.68 12.00 7.63
C PRO A 44 6.97 13.22 7.02
N ARG A 45 7.65 13.94 6.13
CA ARG A 45 7.12 15.10 5.43
C ARG A 45 6.64 14.78 4.02
N ARG A 46 7.24 13.80 3.40
CA ARG A 46 6.91 13.34 2.06
C ARG A 46 6.66 11.84 2.10
N ILE A 47 5.43 11.46 1.78
CA ILE A 47 4.97 10.06 1.82
C ILE A 47 4.55 9.65 0.42
N LEU A 48 4.83 8.40 0.06
CA LEU A 48 4.37 7.77 -1.16
C LEU A 48 3.51 6.55 -0.83
N ASP A 49 2.33 6.47 -1.44
CA ASP A 49 1.46 5.29 -1.43
C ASP A 49 1.44 4.63 -2.81
N LEU A 50 2.08 3.48 -2.96
CA LEU A 50 2.09 2.69 -4.18
C LEU A 50 0.96 1.67 -4.20
N CYS A 51 0.30 1.51 -5.35
CA CYS A 51 -0.89 0.68 -5.51
C CYS A 51 -2.04 1.18 -4.61
N THR A 52 -2.29 2.48 -4.66
CA THR A 52 -3.17 3.18 -3.71
C THR A 52 -4.63 2.74 -3.75
N GLY A 53 -5.08 2.14 -4.85
CA GLY A 53 -6.46 1.68 -5.01
C GLY A 53 -7.47 2.82 -4.84
N SER A 54 -8.35 2.69 -3.85
CA SER A 54 -9.32 3.73 -3.48
C SER A 54 -8.76 4.91 -2.68
N GLY A 55 -7.43 4.96 -2.47
CA GLY A 55 -6.75 6.05 -1.76
C GLY A 55 -6.78 5.94 -0.23
N CYS A 56 -7.20 4.81 0.32
CA CYS A 56 -7.42 4.67 1.76
C CYS A 56 -6.15 4.83 2.57
N LEU A 57 -5.05 4.17 2.18
CA LEU A 57 -3.77 4.29 2.90
C LEU A 57 -3.17 5.69 2.76
N ALA A 58 -3.25 6.31 1.58
CA ALA A 58 -2.83 7.69 1.37
C ALA A 58 -3.56 8.67 2.30
N ILE A 59 -4.88 8.50 2.44
CA ILE A 59 -5.71 9.33 3.32
C ILE A 59 -5.35 9.07 4.80
N LEU A 60 -5.24 7.81 5.23
CA LEU A 60 -4.84 7.49 6.60
C LEU A 60 -3.44 8.02 6.94
N ALA A 61 -2.49 7.95 6.00
CA ALA A 61 -1.17 8.52 6.17
C ALA A 61 -1.22 10.05 6.33
N ALA A 62 -2.02 10.74 5.50
CA ALA A 62 -2.20 12.18 5.60
C ALA A 62 -2.86 12.60 6.93
N LEU A 63 -3.78 11.79 7.47
CA LEU A 63 -4.41 12.03 8.77
C LEU A 63 -3.44 11.75 9.93
N ALA A 64 -2.65 10.67 9.86
CA ALA A 64 -1.66 10.30 10.88
C ALA A 64 -0.50 11.32 10.95
N PHE A 65 -0.13 11.91 9.82
CA PHE A 65 0.96 12.88 9.69
C PHE A 65 0.45 14.22 9.14
N PRO A 66 -0.10 15.11 9.99
CA PRO A 66 -0.80 16.32 9.54
C PRO A 66 0.06 17.30 8.72
N HIS A 67 1.37 17.23 8.85
CA HIS A 67 2.31 18.10 8.12
C HIS A 67 2.92 17.45 6.87
N ALA A 68 2.53 16.22 6.54
CA ALA A 68 3.02 15.52 5.36
C ALA A 68 2.21 15.85 4.11
N THR A 69 2.87 15.79 2.96
CA THR A 69 2.26 15.64 1.64
C THR A 69 2.38 14.20 1.19
N VAL A 70 1.39 13.72 0.44
CA VAL A 70 1.33 12.34 -0.02
C VAL A 70 1.20 12.32 -1.54
N ASP A 71 2.09 11.61 -2.22
CA ASP A 71 1.89 11.16 -3.59
C ASP A 71 1.27 9.75 -3.56
N ALA A 72 0.24 9.52 -4.34
CA ALA A 72 -0.44 8.23 -4.41
C ALA A 72 -0.52 7.76 -5.86
N VAL A 73 -0.06 6.54 -6.12
CA VAL A 73 0.08 6.00 -7.48
C VAL A 73 -0.77 4.75 -7.65
N ASP A 74 -1.46 4.68 -8.77
CA ASP A 74 -2.12 3.46 -9.22
C ASP A 74 -2.09 3.33 -10.75
N LEU A 75 -2.08 2.10 -11.24
CA LEU A 75 -2.16 1.81 -12.66
C LEU A 75 -3.58 2.00 -13.20
N SER A 76 -4.59 1.73 -12.37
CA SER A 76 -6.01 1.76 -12.71
C SER A 76 -6.60 3.16 -12.68
N THR A 77 -7.05 3.66 -13.83
CA THR A 77 -7.80 4.93 -13.91
C THR A 77 -9.11 4.89 -13.11
N GLY A 78 -9.76 3.72 -13.05
CA GLY A 78 -10.99 3.51 -12.27
C GLY A 78 -10.74 3.63 -10.77
N ALA A 79 -9.66 3.03 -10.27
CA ALA A 79 -9.25 3.15 -8.88
C ALA A 79 -8.90 4.60 -8.52
N LEU A 80 -8.14 5.29 -9.36
CA LEU A 80 -7.80 6.71 -9.16
C LEU A 80 -9.01 7.65 -9.20
N ALA A 81 -10.03 7.35 -10.00
CA ALA A 81 -11.28 8.12 -9.98
C ALA A 81 -11.99 7.98 -8.62
N LEU A 82 -11.98 6.77 -8.04
CA LEU A 82 -12.52 6.51 -6.70
C LEU A 82 -11.65 7.17 -5.62
N ALA A 83 -10.33 7.07 -5.72
CA ALA A 83 -9.40 7.74 -4.82
C ALA A 83 -9.60 9.27 -4.81
N ARG A 84 -9.79 9.88 -5.98
CA ARG A 84 -10.08 11.33 -6.09
C ARG A 84 -11.36 11.70 -5.33
N ARG A 85 -12.40 10.87 -5.43
CA ARG A 85 -13.65 11.08 -4.69
C ARG A 85 -13.41 11.01 -3.18
N ASN A 86 -12.62 10.05 -2.71
CA ASN A 86 -12.30 9.91 -1.30
C ASN A 86 -11.43 11.08 -0.79
N VAL A 87 -10.39 11.46 -1.53
CA VAL A 87 -9.54 12.62 -1.19
C VAL A 87 -10.37 13.89 -1.06
N ALA A 88 -11.31 14.14 -1.99
CA ALA A 88 -12.20 15.30 -1.93
C ALA A 88 -13.15 15.22 -0.73
N ALA A 89 -13.75 14.05 -0.45
CA ALA A 89 -14.65 13.84 0.68
C ALA A 89 -13.97 14.14 2.03
N HIS A 90 -12.66 13.86 2.14
CA HIS A 90 -11.86 14.16 3.34
C HIS A 90 -11.17 15.52 3.31
N ARG A 91 -11.39 16.35 2.26
CA ARG A 91 -10.80 17.69 2.11
C ARG A 91 -9.26 17.69 2.14
N LEU A 92 -8.65 16.67 1.53
CA LEU A 92 -7.19 16.47 1.51
C LEU A 92 -6.56 16.78 0.14
N GLY A 93 -7.29 17.43 -0.78
CA GLY A 93 -6.82 17.73 -2.13
C GLY A 93 -5.55 18.57 -2.18
N ASP A 94 -5.30 19.42 -1.19
CA ASP A 94 -4.08 20.24 -1.11
C ASP A 94 -2.85 19.45 -0.62
N ARG A 95 -3.04 18.25 -0.07
CA ARG A 95 -1.97 17.44 0.51
C ARG A 95 -1.76 16.09 -0.16
N ILE A 96 -2.72 15.60 -0.92
CA ILE A 96 -2.64 14.31 -1.63
C ILE A 96 -2.70 14.55 -3.14
N SER A 97 -1.65 14.14 -3.84
CA SER A 97 -1.55 14.18 -5.30
C SER A 97 -1.67 12.76 -5.86
N LEU A 98 -2.59 12.58 -6.81
CA LEU A 98 -2.87 11.29 -7.45
C LEU A 98 -2.17 11.19 -8.81
N HIS A 99 -1.43 10.13 -9.03
CA HIS A 99 -0.67 9.88 -10.25
C HIS A 99 -1.06 8.55 -10.88
N ARG A 100 -1.30 8.55 -12.19
CA ARG A 100 -1.45 7.31 -12.94
C ARG A 100 -0.09 6.82 -13.42
N GLY A 101 0.25 5.57 -13.11
CA GLY A 101 1.48 4.96 -13.58
C GLY A 101 1.76 3.61 -12.96
N ASP A 102 2.79 2.97 -13.50
CA ASP A 102 3.30 1.69 -13.01
C ASP A 102 4.38 1.94 -11.94
N LEU A 103 4.01 1.73 -10.68
CA LEU A 103 4.86 1.95 -9.51
C LEU A 103 5.53 3.35 -9.52
N PHE A 104 6.86 3.42 -9.58
CA PHE A 104 7.62 4.69 -9.51
C PHE A 104 7.66 5.46 -10.84
N ALA A 105 7.20 4.90 -11.95
CA ALA A 105 7.34 5.50 -13.27
C ALA A 105 6.87 6.98 -13.38
N PRO A 106 5.75 7.41 -12.74
CA PRO A 106 5.33 8.80 -12.83
C PRO A 106 6.05 9.75 -11.87
N LEU A 107 7.05 9.28 -11.10
CA LEU A 107 7.64 9.99 -9.96
C LEU A 107 9.14 10.23 -10.12
N GLU A 108 9.61 10.46 -11.33
CA GLU A 108 11.05 10.68 -11.61
C GLU A 108 11.68 11.70 -10.65
N ASN A 109 12.85 11.34 -10.10
CA ASN A 109 13.66 12.15 -9.18
C ASN A 109 12.99 12.58 -7.87
N ARG A 110 11.80 12.06 -7.52
CA ARG A 110 11.17 12.33 -6.23
C ARG A 110 11.72 11.39 -5.15
N ARG A 111 11.88 11.94 -3.94
CA ARG A 111 12.31 11.17 -2.75
C ARG A 111 11.33 11.36 -1.62
N TYR A 112 11.13 10.30 -0.84
CA TYR A 112 10.14 10.18 0.22
C TYR A 112 10.79 9.75 1.53
N ASP A 113 10.25 10.23 2.64
CA ASP A 113 10.64 9.79 3.97
C ASP A 113 9.99 8.46 4.33
N LEU A 114 8.81 8.21 3.77
CA LEU A 114 8.05 6.99 3.97
C LEU A 114 7.43 6.56 2.64
N ILE A 115 7.68 5.31 2.24
CA ILE A 115 6.95 4.63 1.17
C ILE A 115 6.08 3.58 1.82
N ILE A 116 4.79 3.58 1.52
CA ILE A 116 3.84 2.55 1.93
C ILE A 116 3.29 1.85 0.68
N SER A 117 3.06 0.56 0.77
CA SER A 117 2.41 -0.20 -0.30
C SER A 117 1.70 -1.43 0.23
N ASN A 118 0.48 -1.60 -0.23
CA ASN A 118 -0.23 -2.88 -0.18
C ASN A 118 -0.44 -3.35 -1.63
N PRO A 119 0.61 -3.86 -2.29
CA PRO A 119 0.53 -4.29 -3.68
C PRO A 119 -0.26 -5.58 -3.79
N PRO A 120 -0.74 -5.96 -4.99
CA PRO A 120 -1.22 -7.32 -5.23
C PRO A 120 -0.18 -8.35 -4.79
N TYR A 121 -0.60 -9.37 -4.02
CA TYR A 121 0.27 -10.43 -3.49
C TYR A 121 -0.34 -11.84 -3.56
N VAL A 122 -1.46 -12.00 -4.23
CA VAL A 122 -2.08 -13.34 -4.40
C VAL A 122 -1.37 -14.08 -5.51
N ASP A 123 -0.76 -15.21 -5.18
CA ASP A 123 -0.11 -16.10 -6.15
C ASP A 123 -1.12 -16.80 -7.09
N ALA A 124 -0.62 -17.46 -8.13
CA ALA A 124 -1.46 -18.13 -9.12
C ALA A 124 -2.34 -19.24 -8.48
N GLY A 125 -1.81 -19.97 -7.50
CA GLY A 125 -2.54 -21.01 -6.78
C GLY A 125 -3.63 -20.45 -5.88
N GLY A 126 -3.34 -19.33 -5.20
CA GLY A 126 -4.30 -18.57 -4.40
C GLY A 126 -5.43 -17.99 -5.24
N MET A 127 -5.10 -17.44 -6.41
CA MET A 127 -6.11 -16.91 -7.35
C MET A 127 -7.14 -17.96 -7.77
N ALA A 128 -6.72 -19.22 -7.93
CA ALA A 128 -7.61 -20.33 -8.26
C ALA A 128 -8.55 -20.73 -7.10
N LYS A 129 -8.13 -20.46 -5.85
CA LYS A 129 -8.83 -20.87 -4.62
C LYS A 129 -9.54 -19.72 -3.91
N LEU A 130 -9.58 -18.52 -4.51
CA LEU A 130 -10.21 -17.36 -3.90
C LEU A 130 -11.68 -17.64 -3.53
N PRO A 131 -12.11 -17.25 -2.33
CA PRO A 131 -13.51 -17.28 -1.92
C PRO A 131 -14.40 -16.52 -2.91
N PRO A 132 -15.70 -16.87 -3.02
CA PRO A 132 -16.61 -16.24 -3.99
C PRO A 132 -16.68 -14.72 -3.92
N GLU A 133 -16.56 -14.13 -2.73
CA GLU A 133 -16.58 -12.68 -2.53
C GLU A 133 -15.44 -11.96 -3.24
N PHE A 134 -14.23 -12.53 -3.28
CA PHE A 134 -13.06 -11.96 -3.96
C PHE A 134 -13.18 -11.97 -5.48
N LYS A 135 -14.04 -12.83 -6.05
CA LYS A 135 -14.30 -12.85 -7.50
C LYS A 135 -14.95 -11.57 -8.02
N HIS A 136 -15.49 -10.75 -7.13
CA HIS A 136 -16.08 -9.45 -7.45
C HIS A 136 -15.07 -8.29 -7.37
N GLU A 137 -13.87 -8.53 -6.85
CA GLU A 137 -12.80 -7.54 -6.75
C GLU A 137 -11.95 -7.53 -8.03
N PRO A 138 -11.30 -6.40 -8.38
CA PRO A 138 -10.48 -6.31 -9.59
C PRO A 138 -9.31 -7.29 -9.54
N ARG A 139 -9.15 -8.13 -10.55
CA ARG A 139 -8.01 -9.08 -10.64
C ARG A 139 -6.65 -8.38 -10.58
N LEU A 140 -6.56 -7.18 -11.17
CA LEU A 140 -5.35 -6.36 -11.15
C LEU A 140 -4.92 -5.98 -9.72
N ALA A 141 -5.87 -5.91 -8.79
CA ALA A 141 -5.60 -5.59 -7.38
C ALA A 141 -5.26 -6.83 -6.52
N LEU A 142 -5.26 -8.03 -7.10
CA LEU A 142 -5.05 -9.29 -6.37
C LEU A 142 -3.85 -10.08 -6.90
N ALA A 143 -3.74 -10.27 -8.22
CA ALA A 143 -2.78 -11.18 -8.83
C ALA A 143 -1.36 -10.61 -8.87
N ALA A 144 -0.37 -11.41 -8.44
CA ALA A 144 1.05 -11.01 -8.35
C ALA A 144 2.03 -12.10 -8.80
N GLY A 145 1.74 -12.75 -9.92
CA GLY A 145 2.61 -13.76 -10.51
C GLY A 145 2.50 -15.13 -9.84
N ASP A 146 3.54 -15.96 -10.04
CA ASP A 146 3.52 -17.36 -9.60
C ASP A 146 3.64 -17.50 -8.09
N ASP A 147 4.43 -16.67 -7.42
CA ASP A 147 4.70 -16.71 -5.98
C ASP A 147 4.14 -15.51 -5.22
N GLY A 148 3.42 -14.60 -5.87
CA GLY A 148 2.83 -13.43 -5.24
C GLY A 148 3.79 -12.26 -4.98
N LEU A 149 5.06 -12.34 -5.40
CA LEU A 149 6.10 -11.36 -5.07
C LEU A 149 6.58 -10.49 -6.23
N ASP A 150 6.00 -10.58 -7.42
CA ASP A 150 6.50 -9.88 -8.61
C ASP A 150 6.59 -8.36 -8.41
N LEU A 151 5.54 -7.73 -7.87
CA LEU A 151 5.55 -6.30 -7.61
C LEU A 151 6.45 -5.93 -6.43
N VAL A 152 6.50 -6.75 -5.38
CA VAL A 152 7.36 -6.53 -4.21
C VAL A 152 8.84 -6.51 -4.63
N ARG A 153 9.28 -7.42 -5.51
CA ARG A 153 10.65 -7.43 -6.06
C ARG A 153 10.98 -6.13 -6.78
N ARG A 154 10.07 -5.62 -7.60
CA ARG A 154 10.24 -4.35 -8.31
C ARG A 154 10.28 -3.17 -7.33
N ILE A 155 9.40 -3.15 -6.32
CA ILE A 155 9.39 -2.12 -5.29
C ILE A 155 10.72 -2.12 -4.53
N LEU A 156 11.21 -3.27 -4.07
CA LEU A 156 12.49 -3.38 -3.35
C LEU A 156 13.68 -2.89 -4.20
N SER A 157 13.68 -3.21 -5.51
CA SER A 157 14.74 -2.79 -6.43
C SER A 157 14.78 -1.27 -6.64
N ASP A 158 13.63 -0.61 -6.73
CA ASP A 158 13.54 0.80 -7.09
C ASP A 158 13.45 1.75 -5.87
N ALA A 159 12.94 1.27 -4.73
CA ALA A 159 12.75 2.07 -3.51
C ALA A 159 14.01 2.83 -3.05
N PRO A 160 15.26 2.28 -3.10
CA PRO A 160 16.45 3.01 -2.66
C PRO A 160 16.66 4.36 -3.37
N ARG A 161 16.27 4.46 -4.64
CA ARG A 161 16.38 5.70 -5.43
C ARG A 161 15.33 6.74 -5.04
N HIS A 162 14.20 6.28 -4.49
CA HIS A 162 13.05 7.08 -4.11
C HIS A 162 12.90 7.30 -2.60
N LEU A 163 13.87 6.88 -1.81
CA LEU A 163 13.91 7.13 -0.36
C LEU A 163 14.91 8.22 0.00
N THR A 164 14.57 9.05 0.97
CA THR A 164 15.53 9.93 1.64
C THR A 164 16.51 9.11 2.47
N LYS A 165 17.62 9.69 2.92
CA LYS A 165 18.69 8.97 3.65
C LYS A 165 18.15 8.20 4.86
N ASN A 166 17.21 8.77 5.59
CA ASN A 166 16.62 8.19 6.80
C ASN A 166 15.21 7.63 6.55
N GLY A 167 14.81 7.53 5.30
CA GLY A 167 13.51 7.00 4.92
C GLY A 167 13.47 5.47 4.87
N GLY A 168 12.26 4.94 4.74
CA GLY A 168 12.07 3.51 4.62
C GLY A 168 10.75 3.13 3.97
N LEU A 169 10.62 1.84 3.72
CA LEU A 169 9.51 1.18 3.06
C LEU A 169 8.73 0.33 4.06
N VAL A 170 7.41 0.52 4.11
CA VAL A 170 6.45 -0.39 4.73
C VAL A 170 5.67 -1.10 3.62
N CYS A 171 5.68 -2.41 3.61
CA CYS A 171 4.99 -3.18 2.58
C CYS A 171 4.24 -4.38 3.17
N GLU A 172 2.98 -4.52 2.77
CA GLU A 172 2.15 -5.69 3.09
C GLU A 172 2.27 -6.73 1.98
N ILE A 173 2.51 -7.98 2.37
CA ILE A 173 2.75 -9.08 1.42
C ILE A 173 1.91 -10.34 1.73
N GLY A 174 0.93 -10.23 2.62
CA GLY A 174 0.13 -11.38 3.04
C GLY A 174 1.01 -12.52 3.54
N ARG A 175 0.83 -13.71 2.99
CA ARG A 175 1.58 -14.92 3.39
C ARG A 175 2.95 -15.06 2.72
N GLY A 176 3.49 -13.99 2.13
CA GLY A 176 4.73 -13.99 1.36
C GLY A 176 6.02 -13.97 2.16
N ARG A 177 5.99 -14.02 3.49
CA ARG A 177 7.20 -13.91 4.35
C ARG A 177 8.26 -14.94 4.02
N THR A 178 7.93 -16.22 4.07
CA THR A 178 8.91 -17.31 3.84
C THR A 178 9.57 -17.22 2.46
N PRO A 179 8.84 -17.09 1.34
CA PRO A 179 9.47 -16.93 0.03
C PRO A 179 10.24 -15.62 -0.11
N LEU A 180 9.82 -14.52 0.55
CA LEU A 180 10.55 -13.26 0.51
C LEU A 180 11.91 -13.37 1.24
N GLU A 181 11.93 -13.91 2.45
CA GLU A 181 13.17 -14.12 3.22
C GLU A 181 14.13 -15.08 2.49
N ALA A 182 13.61 -16.11 1.82
CA ALA A 182 14.41 -17.01 1.01
C ALA A 182 15.02 -16.33 -0.24
N ALA A 183 14.27 -15.42 -0.88
CA ALA A 183 14.76 -14.66 -2.03
C ALA A 183 15.78 -13.58 -1.67
N TYR A 184 15.70 -13.04 -0.45
CA TYR A 184 16.53 -11.93 0.03
C TYR A 184 17.11 -12.21 1.43
N PRO A 185 17.96 -13.26 1.58
CA PRO A 185 18.43 -13.71 2.90
C PRO A 185 19.35 -12.70 3.61
N SER A 186 19.89 -11.72 2.88
CA SER A 186 20.74 -10.66 3.43
C SER A 186 20.00 -9.39 3.83
N LEU A 187 18.73 -9.24 3.45
CA LEU A 187 17.97 -8.05 3.82
C LEU A 187 17.33 -8.21 5.20
N PRO A 188 17.59 -7.27 6.13
CA PRO A 188 17.09 -7.33 7.49
C PRO A 188 15.65 -6.77 7.57
N PHE A 189 14.69 -7.52 7.08
CA PHE A 189 13.27 -7.14 7.20
C PHE A 189 12.85 -7.08 8.67
N LEU A 190 12.32 -5.94 9.10
CA LEU A 190 11.64 -5.82 10.39
C LEU A 190 10.15 -6.11 10.21
N TRP A 191 9.69 -7.22 10.74
CA TRP A 191 8.28 -7.59 10.69
C TRP A 191 7.49 -6.81 11.73
N LEU A 192 6.42 -6.15 11.26
CA LEU A 192 5.54 -5.30 12.06
C LEU A 192 4.22 -6.04 12.26
N ASP A 193 4.04 -6.60 13.45
CA ASP A 193 2.82 -7.32 13.78
C ASP A 193 1.74 -6.37 14.30
N THR A 194 0.48 -6.74 14.09
CA THR A 194 -0.70 -6.09 14.63
C THR A 194 -1.49 -7.11 15.47
N GLU A 195 -2.55 -6.68 16.15
CA GLU A 195 -3.45 -7.62 16.87
C GLU A 195 -4.09 -8.67 15.96
N LEU A 196 -4.18 -8.39 14.65
CA LEU A 196 -4.89 -9.22 13.67
C LEU A 196 -3.96 -9.84 12.62
N SER A 197 -2.65 -9.52 12.62
CA SER A 197 -1.70 -10.05 11.65
C SER A 197 -0.33 -10.30 12.27
N GLU A 198 0.31 -11.38 11.83
CA GLU A 198 1.68 -11.75 12.20
C GLU A 198 2.49 -12.05 10.93
N GLY A 199 3.61 -11.34 10.74
CA GLY A 199 4.52 -11.57 9.63
C GLY A 199 3.96 -11.23 8.25
N GLU A 200 2.96 -10.37 8.16
CA GLU A 200 2.35 -9.97 6.88
C GLU A 200 2.79 -8.58 6.40
N VAL A 201 3.35 -7.75 7.27
CA VAL A 201 3.85 -6.42 6.96
C VAL A 201 5.30 -6.29 7.40
N PHE A 202 6.15 -5.78 6.53
CA PHE A 202 7.54 -5.49 6.88
C PHE A 202 7.89 -4.01 6.74
N TRP A 203 8.86 -3.59 7.50
CA TRP A 203 9.64 -2.38 7.33
C TRP A 203 11.05 -2.71 6.89
N ILE A 204 11.61 -1.87 6.01
CA ILE A 204 13.03 -1.88 5.69
C ILE A 204 13.51 -0.45 5.41
N GLY A 205 14.63 -0.06 6.04
CA GLY A 205 15.26 1.24 5.84
C GLY A 205 16.01 1.34 4.52
N ARG A 206 16.16 2.57 4.01
CA ARG A 206 16.92 2.82 2.77
C ARG A 206 18.35 2.26 2.84
N ASN A 207 19.01 2.43 3.98
CA ASN A 207 20.40 2.00 4.11
C ASN A 207 20.58 0.48 4.00
N ASP A 208 19.58 -0.28 4.47
CA ASP A 208 19.57 -1.74 4.39
C ASP A 208 19.26 -2.24 2.97
N LEU A 209 18.50 -1.44 2.20
CA LEU A 209 18.18 -1.74 0.79
C LEU A 209 19.31 -1.41 -0.18
N ALA A 210 20.21 -0.48 0.20
CA ALA A 210 21.26 0.03 -0.67
C ALA A 210 22.64 -0.67 -0.45
N GLY A 211 22.68 -1.65 0.45
CA GLY A 211 23.86 -2.42 0.83
C GLY A 211 24.26 -3.51 -0.14
#